data_6da4671080059fc9a6503071cb493188
#
_entry.id   6da4671080059fc9a6503071cb493188
#
_cell.length_a   1.000
_cell.length_b   1.000
_cell.length_c   1.000
_cell.angle_alpha   90.00
_cell.angle_beta   90.00
_cell.angle_gamma   90.00
#
_symmetry.space_group_name_H-M   'P 1'
#
loop_
_entity.id
_entity.type
_entity.pdbx_description
1 polymer ?
#
loop_
_entity_poly.entity_id
_entity_poly.type
_entity_poly.pdbx_seq_one_letter_code
_entity_poly.pdbx_strand_id
1 'polypeptide(L)'
;ARQVARWSKQYRASETDDIEAMNNLIDWLPKNIPDDDETSIVHGDYRLDNMILKNNQVMGILDWELSTLGHPIADFSYHCLSWRTQEAFWDQAKLKELGVPSEKEYMDMYCENTGKDLSKNWEFYMAFNMFKIAGILQGILGRVRDGTASSKHAEDRGMMVYPLSEAAWNTIKENF
;
A
#
# COMPACT_ATOMS: atom_id res chain seq x y z
N ALA A 1 -12.68 1.31 8.30
CA ALA A 1 -12.87 0.23 9.29
C ALA A 1 -12.82 -1.16 8.66
N ARG A 2 -13.73 -1.54 7.74
CA ARG A 2 -13.86 -2.90 7.18
C ARG A 2 -12.54 -3.45 6.59
N GLN A 3 -11.78 -2.65 5.85
CA GLN A 3 -10.54 -3.09 5.22
C GLN A 3 -9.43 -3.35 6.25
N VAL A 4 -9.32 -2.51 7.27
CA VAL A 4 -8.38 -2.74 8.37
C VAL A 4 -8.68 -4.07 9.05
N ALA A 5 -9.94 -4.31 9.43
CA ALA A 5 -10.36 -5.57 10.06
C ALA A 5 -10.12 -6.80 9.15
N ARG A 6 -10.39 -6.69 7.83
CA ARG A 6 -10.13 -7.76 6.85
C ARG A 6 -8.66 -8.15 6.83
N TRP A 7 -7.77 -7.15 6.68
CA TRP A 7 -6.34 -7.40 6.55
C TRP A 7 -5.69 -7.85 7.86
N SER A 8 -6.16 -7.35 9.01
CA SER A 8 -5.77 -7.86 10.33
C SER A 8 -6.13 -9.34 10.49
N LYS A 9 -7.36 -9.72 10.12
CA LYS A 9 -7.78 -11.13 10.14
C LYS A 9 -6.94 -12.00 9.22
N GLN A 10 -6.66 -11.53 8.00
CA GLN A 10 -5.84 -12.27 7.04
C GLN A 10 -4.41 -12.47 7.53
N TYR A 11 -3.79 -11.43 8.09
CA TYR A 11 -2.46 -11.52 8.68
C TYR A 11 -2.44 -12.57 9.81
N ARG A 12 -3.34 -12.46 10.78
CA ARG A 12 -3.42 -13.41 11.90
C ARG A 12 -3.62 -14.85 11.46
N ALA A 13 -4.37 -15.09 10.39
CA ALA A 13 -4.60 -16.43 9.85
C ALA A 13 -3.35 -17.07 9.20
N SER A 14 -2.37 -16.26 8.81
CA SER A 14 -1.13 -16.71 8.16
C SER A 14 0.14 -16.37 8.96
N GLU A 15 -0.01 -15.92 10.19
CA GLU A 15 1.08 -15.51 11.07
C GLU A 15 2.06 -16.66 11.29
N THR A 16 3.34 -16.37 11.07
CA THR A 16 4.43 -17.34 11.19
C THR A 16 5.38 -17.01 12.31
N ASP A 17 5.49 -15.72 12.64
CA ASP A 17 6.34 -15.18 13.68
C ASP A 17 5.64 -14.03 14.40
N ASP A 18 6.09 -13.74 15.61
CA ASP A 18 5.65 -12.56 16.35
C ASP A 18 6.37 -11.31 15.82
N ILE A 19 5.69 -10.53 14.98
CA ILE A 19 6.20 -9.28 14.41
C ILE A 19 5.60 -8.11 15.19
N GLU A 20 6.38 -7.51 16.08
CA GLU A 20 5.95 -6.42 16.96
C GLU A 20 5.32 -5.25 16.17
N ALA A 21 5.92 -4.84 15.05
CA ALA A 21 5.40 -3.78 14.22
C ALA A 21 3.99 -4.10 13.67
N MET A 22 3.73 -5.34 13.27
CA MET A 22 2.40 -5.78 12.83
C MET A 22 1.39 -5.77 13.97
N ASN A 23 1.79 -6.20 15.17
CA ASN A 23 0.93 -6.15 16.34
C ASN A 23 0.52 -4.72 16.68
N ASN A 24 1.49 -3.81 16.69
CA ASN A 24 1.26 -2.39 16.93
C ASN A 24 0.33 -1.77 15.89
N LEU A 25 0.50 -2.09 14.60
CA LEU A 25 -0.37 -1.62 13.52
C LEU A 25 -1.80 -2.16 13.64
N ILE A 26 -1.96 -3.44 13.99
CA ILE A 26 -3.28 -4.07 14.21
C ILE A 26 -4.02 -3.38 15.36
N ASP A 27 -3.31 -2.96 16.39
CA ASP A 27 -3.89 -2.29 17.55
C ASP A 27 -4.15 -0.80 17.31
N TRP A 28 -3.30 -0.13 16.54
CA TRP A 28 -3.35 1.31 16.33
C TRP A 28 -4.32 1.72 15.21
N LEU A 29 -4.26 1.06 14.04
CA LEU A 29 -5.03 1.44 12.86
C LEU A 29 -6.55 1.52 13.11
N PRO A 30 -7.19 0.55 13.80
CA PRO A 30 -8.64 0.62 14.04
C PRO A 30 -9.07 1.80 14.90
N LYS A 31 -8.18 2.30 15.77
CA LYS A 31 -8.46 3.39 16.73
C LYS A 31 -8.25 4.77 16.12
N ASN A 32 -7.59 4.85 14.97
CA ASN A 32 -7.15 6.10 14.35
C ASN A 32 -7.66 6.26 12.91
N ILE A 33 -8.74 5.57 12.56
CA ILE A 33 -9.36 5.70 11.24
C ILE A 33 -9.79 7.15 11.04
N PRO A 34 -9.39 7.80 9.92
CA PRO A 34 -9.81 9.15 9.63
C PRO A 34 -11.34 9.30 9.66
N ASP A 35 -11.80 10.37 10.29
CA ASP A 35 -13.21 10.77 10.32
C ASP A 35 -13.56 11.50 9.00
N ASP A 36 -13.58 10.74 7.91
CA ASP A 36 -13.89 11.20 6.56
C ASP A 36 -14.75 10.14 5.89
N ASP A 37 -16.00 10.50 5.63
CA ASP A 37 -17.03 9.59 5.10
C ASP A 37 -17.04 9.50 3.56
N GLU A 38 -16.03 10.02 2.88
CA GLU A 38 -15.98 9.93 1.44
C GLU A 38 -15.91 8.46 0.98
N THR A 39 -16.85 8.10 0.12
CA THR A 39 -16.96 6.74 -0.42
C THR A 39 -17.07 6.78 -1.93
N SER A 40 -16.19 6.04 -2.60
CA SER A 40 -16.22 5.83 -4.04
C SER A 40 -15.93 4.36 -4.37
N ILE A 41 -16.04 4.01 -5.65
CA ILE A 41 -15.48 2.73 -6.13
C ILE A 41 -13.97 2.90 -6.16
N VAL A 42 -13.26 2.07 -5.39
CA VAL A 42 -11.81 1.98 -5.39
C VAL A 42 -11.36 0.69 -6.07
N HIS A 43 -10.27 0.75 -6.80
CA HIS A 43 -9.73 -0.39 -7.54
C HIS A 43 -9.14 -1.44 -6.59
N GLY A 44 -8.42 -0.99 -5.56
CA GLY A 44 -7.80 -1.86 -4.56
C GLY A 44 -6.42 -2.43 -4.92
N ASP A 45 -6.02 -2.33 -6.21
CA ASP A 45 -4.67 -2.66 -6.73
C ASP A 45 -4.30 -1.71 -7.88
N TYR A 46 -4.49 -0.39 -7.68
CA TYR A 46 -4.26 0.63 -8.70
C TYR A 46 -2.76 0.87 -8.90
N ARG A 47 -2.20 0.32 -9.97
CA ARG A 47 -0.77 0.35 -10.29
C ARG A 47 -0.53 0.28 -11.79
N LEU A 48 0.67 0.68 -12.24
CA LEU A 48 1.01 0.72 -13.67
C LEU A 48 0.88 -0.63 -14.37
N ASP A 49 1.18 -1.73 -13.68
CA ASP A 49 1.04 -3.09 -14.26
C ASP A 49 -0.41 -3.43 -14.63
N ASN A 50 -1.39 -2.76 -14.01
CA ASN A 50 -2.81 -2.94 -14.27
C ASN A 50 -3.37 -1.89 -15.27
N MET A 51 -2.51 -1.22 -16.05
CA MET A 51 -2.91 -0.23 -17.03
C MET A 51 -2.49 -0.62 -18.44
N ILE A 52 -3.41 -0.43 -19.40
CA ILE A 52 -3.10 -0.50 -20.83
C ILE A 52 -2.76 0.90 -21.30
N LEU A 53 -1.53 1.08 -21.77
CA LEU A 53 -1.04 2.36 -22.28
C LEU A 53 -0.89 2.30 -23.80
N LYS A 54 -1.31 3.38 -24.49
CA LYS A 54 -1.09 3.59 -25.93
C LYS A 54 -0.89 5.08 -26.19
N ASN A 55 0.20 5.45 -26.87
CA ASN A 55 0.50 6.84 -27.21
C ASN A 55 0.46 7.78 -25.99
N ASN A 56 1.06 7.39 -24.88
CA ASN A 56 1.09 8.11 -23.61
C ASN A 56 -0.31 8.37 -22.99
N GLN A 57 -1.31 7.57 -23.35
CA GLN A 57 -2.65 7.66 -22.79
C GLN A 57 -3.03 6.33 -22.14
N VAL A 58 -3.75 6.39 -21.02
CA VAL A 58 -4.37 5.23 -20.38
C VAL A 58 -5.61 4.86 -21.18
N MET A 59 -5.57 3.70 -21.83
CA MET A 59 -6.67 3.17 -22.65
C MET A 59 -7.62 2.29 -21.85
N GLY A 60 -7.16 1.73 -20.75
CA GLY A 60 -7.95 0.87 -19.89
C GLY A 60 -7.25 0.54 -18.59
N ILE A 61 -8.04 0.19 -17.60
CA ILE A 61 -7.57 -0.28 -16.29
C ILE A 61 -8.09 -1.71 -16.13
N LEU A 62 -7.18 -2.63 -15.79
CA LEU A 62 -7.41 -4.05 -15.68
C LEU A 62 -7.46 -4.49 -14.22
N ASP A 63 -7.90 -5.73 -13.98
CA ASP A 63 -7.77 -6.44 -12.71
C ASP A 63 -8.57 -5.79 -11.56
N TRP A 64 -9.86 -5.63 -11.77
CA TRP A 64 -10.82 -5.06 -10.81
C TRP A 64 -11.28 -6.04 -9.71
N GLU A 65 -10.67 -7.22 -9.58
CA GLU A 65 -11.13 -8.26 -8.64
C GLU A 65 -11.06 -7.85 -7.16
N LEU A 66 -10.18 -6.89 -6.82
CA LEU A 66 -10.05 -6.33 -5.47
C LEU A 66 -10.90 -5.08 -5.26
N SER A 67 -11.68 -4.67 -6.28
CA SER A 67 -12.47 -3.45 -6.20
C SER A 67 -13.54 -3.53 -5.10
N THR A 68 -13.78 -2.39 -4.47
CA THR A 68 -14.76 -2.28 -3.39
C THR A 68 -15.22 -0.84 -3.23
N LEU A 69 -16.23 -0.62 -2.38
CA LEU A 69 -16.54 0.72 -1.89
C LEU A 69 -15.54 1.10 -0.79
N GLY A 70 -14.84 2.20 -0.99
CA GLY A 70 -13.81 2.67 -0.08
C GLY A 70 -13.45 4.14 -0.29
N HIS A 71 -12.53 4.64 0.51
CA HIS A 71 -12.06 6.01 0.39
C HIS A 71 -11.07 6.15 -0.79
N PRO A 72 -11.23 7.13 -1.69
CA PRO A 72 -10.38 7.26 -2.90
C PRO A 72 -8.90 7.50 -2.59
N ILE A 73 -8.59 8.16 -1.47
CA ILE A 73 -7.19 8.34 -1.03
C ILE A 73 -6.52 6.99 -0.76
N ALA A 74 -7.26 5.94 -0.37
CA ALA A 74 -6.69 4.61 -0.17
C ALA A 74 -6.12 4.01 -1.47
N ASP A 75 -6.75 4.24 -2.63
CA ASP A 75 -6.22 3.81 -3.92
C ASP A 75 -5.04 4.68 -4.37
N PHE A 76 -5.18 5.99 -4.23
CA PHE A 76 -4.14 6.91 -4.65
C PHE A 76 -2.85 6.72 -3.82
N SER A 77 -2.97 6.60 -2.50
CA SER A 77 -1.82 6.32 -1.63
C SER A 77 -1.20 4.94 -1.88
N TYR A 78 -1.99 3.93 -2.26
CA TYR A 78 -1.46 2.64 -2.69
C TYR A 78 -0.58 2.78 -3.95
N HIS A 79 -1.03 3.54 -4.93
CA HIS A 79 -0.25 3.84 -6.13
C HIS A 79 1.06 4.58 -5.80
N CYS A 80 1.03 5.47 -4.80
CA CYS A 80 2.20 6.24 -4.36
C CYS A 80 3.19 5.45 -3.49
N LEU A 81 2.90 4.23 -3.06
CA LEU A 81 3.81 3.45 -2.23
C LEU A 81 5.18 3.22 -2.88
N SER A 82 5.26 3.22 -4.21
CA SER A 82 6.51 3.07 -4.95
C SER A 82 7.57 4.12 -4.60
N TRP A 83 7.16 5.34 -4.19
CA TRP A 83 8.10 6.37 -3.74
C TRP A 83 8.73 6.07 -2.38
N ARG A 84 8.07 5.26 -1.52
CA ARG A 84 8.56 4.95 -0.17
C ARG A 84 9.12 3.55 0.00
N THR A 85 8.67 2.59 -0.81
CA THR A 85 9.06 1.19 -0.67
C THR A 85 10.17 0.78 -1.64
N GLN A 86 10.46 1.59 -2.65
CA GLN A 86 11.44 1.30 -3.69
C GLN A 86 12.66 2.24 -3.68
N GLU A 87 12.81 3.09 -2.67
CA GLU A 87 13.98 3.98 -2.57
C GLU A 87 15.32 3.27 -2.71
N ALA A 88 15.38 2.00 -2.30
CA ALA A 88 16.59 1.17 -2.46
C ALA A 88 16.82 0.70 -3.91
N PHE A 89 15.81 0.79 -4.81
CA PHE A 89 15.88 0.25 -6.17
C PHE A 89 15.91 1.31 -7.25
N TRP A 90 15.50 2.55 -6.96
CA TRP A 90 15.38 3.60 -7.94
C TRP A 90 16.30 4.79 -7.62
N ASP A 91 17.18 5.11 -8.56
CA ASP A 91 17.94 6.35 -8.51
C ASP A 91 17.00 7.55 -8.70
N GLN A 92 16.77 8.31 -7.64
CA GLN A 92 15.87 9.46 -7.63
C GLN A 92 16.31 10.53 -8.65
N ALA A 93 17.62 10.70 -8.85
CA ALA A 93 18.14 11.63 -9.88
C ALA A 93 17.73 11.17 -11.27
N LYS A 94 17.82 9.88 -11.54
CA LYS A 94 17.41 9.30 -12.84
C LYS A 94 15.91 9.37 -13.05
N LEU A 95 15.09 9.17 -12.02
CA LEU A 95 13.63 9.34 -12.12
C LEU A 95 13.28 10.77 -12.51
N LYS A 96 13.93 11.76 -11.92
CA LYS A 96 13.75 13.17 -12.24
C LYS A 96 14.16 13.48 -13.68
N GLU A 97 15.29 12.95 -14.16
CA GLU A 97 15.72 13.07 -15.54
C GLU A 97 14.70 12.49 -16.55
N LEU A 98 14.02 11.41 -16.14
CA LEU A 98 12.97 10.76 -16.93
C LEU A 98 11.61 11.51 -16.84
N GLY A 99 11.54 12.60 -16.09
CA GLY A 99 10.32 13.39 -15.90
C GLY A 99 9.30 12.75 -14.94
N VAL A 100 9.74 11.78 -14.10
CA VAL A 100 8.88 11.22 -13.04
C VAL A 100 8.83 12.23 -11.88
N PRO A 101 7.65 12.70 -11.47
CA PRO A 101 7.50 13.64 -10.39
C PRO A 101 7.94 13.03 -9.04
N SER A 102 8.30 13.87 -8.08
CA SER A 102 8.42 13.45 -6.68
C SER A 102 7.04 13.08 -6.10
N GLU A 103 7.02 12.36 -4.97
CA GLU A 103 5.76 12.05 -4.27
C GLU A 103 4.94 13.32 -4.02
N LYS A 104 5.60 14.38 -3.53
CA LYS A 104 4.93 15.65 -3.25
C LYS A 104 4.33 16.29 -4.51
N GLU A 105 5.09 16.39 -5.58
CA GLU A 105 4.58 16.95 -6.84
C GLU A 105 3.41 16.14 -7.38
N TYR A 106 3.44 14.81 -7.24
CA TYR A 106 2.35 13.96 -7.69
C TYR A 106 1.09 14.10 -6.80
N MET A 107 1.28 14.27 -5.50
CA MET A 107 0.18 14.60 -4.57
C MET A 107 -0.45 15.96 -4.92
N ASP A 108 0.37 16.98 -5.18
CA ASP A 108 -0.09 18.32 -5.56
C ASP A 108 -0.94 18.25 -6.86
N MET A 109 -0.47 17.52 -7.88
CA MET A 109 -1.22 17.28 -9.12
C MET A 109 -2.56 16.58 -8.86
N TYR A 110 -2.60 15.60 -7.95
CA TYR A 110 -3.85 14.93 -7.59
C TYR A 110 -4.82 15.89 -6.90
N CYS A 111 -4.34 16.70 -5.95
CA CYS A 111 -5.14 17.71 -5.27
C CYS A 111 -5.72 18.74 -6.26
N GLU A 112 -4.89 19.24 -7.18
CA GLU A 112 -5.33 20.20 -8.22
C GLU A 112 -6.43 19.62 -9.13
N ASN A 113 -6.28 18.36 -9.56
CA ASN A 113 -7.23 17.72 -10.47
C ASN A 113 -8.53 17.27 -9.80
N THR A 114 -8.51 16.98 -8.50
CA THR A 114 -9.67 16.41 -7.77
C THR A 114 -10.33 17.37 -6.79
N GLY A 115 -9.66 18.47 -6.44
CA GLY A 115 -10.08 19.38 -5.38
C GLY A 115 -9.96 18.80 -3.97
N LYS A 116 -9.25 17.67 -3.80
CA LYS A 116 -9.09 16.99 -2.51
C LYS A 116 -7.92 17.56 -1.72
N ASP A 117 -8.00 17.46 -0.40
CA ASP A 117 -6.90 17.78 0.52
C ASP A 117 -6.33 16.49 1.10
N LEU A 118 -5.07 16.19 0.77
CA LEU A 118 -4.35 15.01 1.25
C LEU A 118 -3.59 15.28 2.56
N SER A 119 -3.47 16.53 3.01
CA SER A 119 -2.55 16.94 4.08
C SER A 119 -2.82 16.27 5.43
N LYS A 120 -4.08 15.94 5.74
CA LYS A 120 -4.49 15.50 7.08
C LYS A 120 -4.40 13.99 7.31
N ASN A 121 -4.60 13.20 6.27
CA ASN A 121 -4.81 11.74 6.41
C ASN A 121 -3.83 10.92 5.59
N TRP A 122 -2.89 11.58 4.90
CA TRP A 122 -1.97 10.92 3.98
C TRP A 122 -1.16 9.81 4.64
N GLU A 123 -0.53 10.11 5.76
CA GLU A 123 0.35 9.17 6.45
C GLU A 123 -0.43 7.96 7.03
N PHE A 124 -1.69 8.17 7.44
CA PHE A 124 -2.56 7.06 7.80
C PHE A 124 -2.77 6.09 6.63
N TYR A 125 -3.09 6.60 5.43
CA TYR A 125 -3.34 5.76 4.27
C TYR A 125 -2.05 5.11 3.75
N MET A 126 -0.91 5.79 3.83
CA MET A 126 0.39 5.20 3.51
C MET A 126 0.72 4.03 4.45
N ALA A 127 0.62 4.23 5.76
CA ALA A 127 0.82 3.17 6.75
C ALA A 127 -0.16 2.02 6.58
N PHE A 128 -1.45 2.31 6.34
CA PHE A 128 -2.47 1.31 6.08
C PHE A 128 -2.15 0.46 4.84
N ASN A 129 -1.69 1.06 3.75
CA ASN A 129 -1.35 0.32 2.54
C ASN A 129 -0.08 -0.52 2.71
N MET A 130 0.93 -0.03 3.42
CA MET A 130 2.10 -0.84 3.80
C MET A 130 1.69 -2.03 4.68
N PHE A 131 0.82 -1.82 5.66
CA PHE A 131 0.23 -2.87 6.49
C PHE A 131 -0.53 -3.92 5.64
N LYS A 132 -1.35 -3.46 4.69
CA LYS A 132 -2.07 -4.34 3.74
C LYS A 132 -1.10 -5.24 2.97
N ILE A 133 -0.05 -4.65 2.37
CA ILE A 133 0.95 -5.41 1.62
C ILE A 133 1.72 -6.35 2.54
N ALA A 134 2.10 -5.92 3.74
CA ALA A 134 2.73 -6.78 4.73
C ALA A 134 1.87 -8.01 5.06
N GLY A 135 0.54 -7.84 5.18
CA GLY A 135 -0.39 -8.95 5.36
C GLY A 135 -0.45 -9.91 4.17
N ILE A 136 -0.30 -9.41 2.92
CA ILE A 136 -0.20 -10.23 1.71
C ILE A 136 1.11 -11.03 1.71
N LEU A 137 2.23 -10.37 2.01
CA LEU A 137 3.57 -10.98 2.08
C LEU A 137 3.64 -12.05 3.17
N GLN A 138 3.01 -11.82 4.33
CA GLN A 138 2.85 -12.82 5.37
C GLN A 138 2.14 -14.07 4.87
N GLY A 139 1.08 -13.91 4.07
CA GLY A 139 0.40 -15.04 3.45
C GLY A 139 1.29 -15.81 2.46
N ILE A 140 2.24 -15.14 1.79
CA ILE A 140 3.24 -15.80 0.95
C ILE A 140 4.21 -16.60 1.83
N LEU A 141 4.72 -15.99 2.89
CA LEU A 141 5.65 -16.63 3.83
C LEU A 141 5.02 -17.87 4.50
N GLY A 142 3.75 -17.77 4.91
CA GLY A 142 2.99 -18.91 5.42
C GLY A 142 2.97 -20.09 4.44
N ARG A 143 2.66 -19.82 3.16
CA ARG A 143 2.68 -20.87 2.11
C ARG A 143 4.08 -21.47 1.87
N VAL A 144 5.13 -20.67 2.01
CA VAL A 144 6.52 -21.20 1.95
C VAL A 144 6.75 -22.19 3.07
N ARG A 145 6.39 -21.86 4.29
CA ARG A 145 6.54 -22.74 5.47
C ARG A 145 5.70 -24.03 5.36
N ASP A 146 4.51 -23.90 4.79
CA ASP A 146 3.61 -25.06 4.55
C ASP A 146 4.04 -25.91 3.34
N GLY A 147 5.10 -25.51 2.60
CA GLY A 147 5.55 -26.20 1.39
C GLY A 147 4.59 -26.11 0.20
N THR A 148 3.64 -25.14 0.23
CA THR A 148 2.61 -24.96 -0.82
C THR A 148 2.88 -23.77 -1.75
N ALA A 149 3.99 -23.06 -1.56
CA ALA A 149 4.38 -21.96 -2.42
C ALA A 149 4.82 -22.45 -3.80
N SER A 150 4.26 -21.87 -4.87
CA SER A 150 4.55 -22.27 -6.26
C SER A 150 5.76 -21.57 -6.87
N SER A 151 6.19 -20.42 -6.30
CA SER A 151 7.29 -19.62 -6.85
C SER A 151 8.59 -19.86 -6.08
N LYS A 152 9.70 -20.04 -6.80
CA LYS A 152 11.05 -20.12 -6.19
C LYS A 152 11.52 -18.84 -5.52
N HIS A 153 10.86 -17.70 -5.78
CA HIS A 153 11.12 -16.40 -5.16
C HIS A 153 10.11 -16.07 -4.05
N ALA A 154 9.29 -17.04 -3.65
CA ALA A 154 8.25 -16.80 -2.66
C ALA A 154 8.83 -16.46 -1.28
N GLU A 155 9.94 -17.11 -0.90
CA GLU A 155 10.62 -16.87 0.39
C GLU A 155 11.16 -15.44 0.46
N ASP A 156 11.96 -15.01 -0.52
CA ASP A 156 12.51 -13.66 -0.59
C ASP A 156 11.40 -12.60 -0.51
N ARG A 157 10.31 -12.83 -1.25
CA ARG A 157 9.13 -11.94 -1.22
C ARG A 157 8.45 -11.96 0.14
N GLY A 158 8.23 -13.12 0.72
CA GLY A 158 7.60 -13.26 2.03
C GLY A 158 8.39 -12.56 3.13
N MET A 159 9.72 -12.66 3.09
CA MET A 159 10.61 -12.00 4.05
C MET A 159 10.51 -10.47 4.04
N MET A 160 9.99 -9.86 2.98
CA MET A 160 9.74 -8.42 2.93
C MET A 160 8.65 -7.96 3.91
N VAL A 161 7.92 -8.88 4.56
CA VAL A 161 6.97 -8.54 5.62
C VAL A 161 7.63 -7.76 6.75
N TYR A 162 8.87 -8.13 7.14
CA TYR A 162 9.58 -7.50 8.25
C TYR A 162 9.92 -6.02 7.97
N PRO A 163 10.73 -5.69 6.94
CA PRO A 163 11.08 -4.28 6.68
C PRO A 163 9.85 -3.43 6.34
N LEU A 164 8.83 -3.99 5.68
CA LEU A 164 7.66 -3.23 5.30
C LEU A 164 6.75 -2.90 6.51
N SER A 165 6.59 -3.85 7.43
CA SER A 165 5.84 -3.59 8.68
C SER A 165 6.55 -2.56 9.57
N GLU A 166 7.87 -2.62 9.66
CA GLU A 166 8.67 -1.62 10.37
C GLU A 166 8.53 -0.23 9.73
N ALA A 167 8.59 -0.13 8.39
CA ALA A 167 8.39 1.13 7.67
C ALA A 167 6.98 1.70 7.95
N ALA A 168 5.95 0.85 7.91
CA ALA A 168 4.59 1.27 8.24
C ALA A 168 4.47 1.79 9.67
N TRP A 169 5.06 1.08 10.65
CA TRP A 169 5.02 1.49 12.03
C TRP A 169 5.84 2.76 12.31
N ASN A 170 6.99 2.93 11.66
CA ASN A 170 7.78 4.15 11.73
C ASN A 170 7.01 5.35 11.16
N THR A 171 6.31 5.18 10.04
CA THR A 171 5.43 6.23 9.49
C THR A 171 4.43 6.72 10.55
N ILE A 172 3.85 5.81 11.35
CA ILE A 172 2.94 6.19 12.43
C ILE A 172 3.67 6.94 13.54
N LYS A 173 4.80 6.43 14.03
CA LYS A 173 5.56 7.04 15.14
C LYS A 173 6.08 8.45 14.84
N GLU A 174 6.35 8.72 13.56
CA GLU A 174 6.91 10.01 13.12
C GLU A 174 5.84 11.08 12.90
N ASN A 175 4.57 10.68 12.67
CA ASN A 175 3.52 11.62 12.24
C ASN A 175 2.33 11.72 13.19
N PHE A 176 2.25 10.88 14.22
CA PHE A 176 1.17 10.83 15.21
C PHE A 176 1.70 10.72 16.64
#